data_b421a376bbf3064a709754bbd1468891
#
_entry.id   b421a376bbf3064a709754bbd1468891
#
_cell.length_a   1.000
_cell.length_b   1.000
_cell.length_c   1.000
_cell.angle_alpha   90.00
_cell.angle_beta   90.00
_cell.angle_gamma   90.00
#
_symmetry.space_group_name_H-M   'P 1'
#
loop_
_entity.id
_entity.type
_entity.pdbx_description
1 polymer ?
#
loop_
_entity_poly.entity_id
_entity_poly.type
_entity_poly.pdbx_seq_one_letter_code
_entity_poly.pdbx_strand_id
1 'polypeptide(L)'
;MNRAIDRALWPSLWAATLLFVAWGLVPRAAVFTTVLSPGRLIAVASLVKLALLALGAAWSWRSRRLLDADNPVRPAWTLLSAGLACNVLGQAVLARYQLAGQQSPFPSAGDVFYLLAYPLVGTALVQFLRAYNEAGYPMGSRAERATLLVVTVVVCASLAFVVLRPVVQADLPPAEKALSAAYPLLDLALLVPLAMLLRMTWRFRGGSVGTAWMIVLSGFVFMCAGDVLFAYFTALGKTGLDPFVHAAYILSYGLIAAGMRRHLALVES
;
A
#
# COMPACT_ATOMS: atom_id res chain seq x y z
N MET A 1 15.32 -22.25 1.99
CA MET A 1 15.01 -21.02 2.77
C MET A 1 13.62 -20.46 2.43
N ASN A 2 13.15 -20.58 1.19
CA ASN A 2 11.92 -19.93 0.74
C ASN A 2 10.60 -20.51 1.31
N ARG A 3 10.48 -21.85 1.49
CA ARG A 3 9.23 -22.48 1.97
C ARG A 3 8.86 -22.13 3.42
N ALA A 4 9.83 -21.86 4.28
CA ALA A 4 9.57 -21.46 5.67
C ALA A 4 8.98 -20.03 5.75
N ILE A 5 9.53 -19.09 4.96
CA ILE A 5 9.02 -17.71 4.88
C ILE A 5 7.60 -17.72 4.31
N ASP A 6 7.37 -18.49 3.23
CA ASP A 6 6.06 -18.58 2.59
C ASP A 6 4.99 -19.17 3.53
N ARG A 7 5.37 -20.13 4.40
CA ARG A 7 4.48 -20.73 5.41
C ARG A 7 4.20 -19.79 6.59
N ALA A 8 5.16 -18.96 6.97
CA ALA A 8 5.03 -18.07 8.12
C ALA A 8 4.34 -16.73 7.77
N LEU A 9 4.52 -16.24 6.54
CA LEU A 9 4.07 -14.90 6.14
C LEU A 9 2.57 -14.71 6.34
N TRP A 10 1.74 -15.62 5.83
CA TRP A 10 0.29 -15.49 5.90
C TRP A 10 -0.26 -15.54 7.33
N PRO A 11 0.09 -16.57 8.15
CA PRO A 11 -0.36 -16.59 9.54
C PRO A 11 0.09 -15.37 10.34
N SER A 12 1.35 -14.94 10.15
CA SER A 12 1.89 -13.76 10.86
C SER A 12 1.20 -12.47 10.44
N LEU A 13 0.89 -12.30 9.15
CA LEU A 13 0.17 -11.15 8.64
C LEU A 13 -1.24 -11.06 9.23
N TRP A 14 -1.98 -12.18 9.22
CA TRP A 14 -3.31 -12.23 9.79
C TRP A 14 -3.28 -12.02 11.31
N ALA A 15 -2.35 -12.66 12.02
CA ALA A 15 -2.21 -12.47 13.46
C ALA A 15 -1.91 -11.00 13.82
N ALA A 16 -1.00 -10.35 13.11
CA ALA A 16 -0.70 -8.93 13.30
C ALA A 16 -1.92 -8.05 13.01
N THR A 17 -2.57 -8.25 11.85
CA THR A 17 -3.76 -7.46 11.48
C THR A 17 -4.88 -7.60 12.51
N LEU A 18 -5.20 -8.84 12.91
CA LEU A 18 -6.25 -9.12 13.89
C LEU A 18 -5.94 -8.56 15.28
N LEU A 19 -4.65 -8.54 15.67
CA LEU A 19 -4.23 -7.92 16.94
C LEU A 19 -4.60 -6.43 16.97
N PHE A 20 -4.33 -5.69 15.89
CA PHE A 20 -4.63 -4.26 15.81
C PHE A 20 -6.14 -4.00 15.69
N VAL A 21 -6.87 -4.84 14.98
CA VAL A 21 -8.35 -4.77 14.96
C VAL A 21 -8.92 -5.02 16.36
N ALA A 22 -8.44 -6.04 17.07
CA ALA A 22 -8.87 -6.34 18.43
C ALA A 22 -8.56 -5.18 19.40
N TRP A 23 -7.37 -4.56 19.28
CA TRP A 23 -7.04 -3.37 20.05
C TRP A 23 -8.03 -2.22 19.76
N GLY A 24 -8.38 -1.97 18.49
CA GLY A 24 -9.35 -0.94 18.14
C GLY A 24 -10.76 -1.21 18.68
N LEU A 25 -11.18 -2.48 18.72
CA LEU A 25 -12.51 -2.86 19.20
C LEU A 25 -12.64 -2.85 20.73
N VAL A 26 -11.59 -3.28 21.44
CA VAL A 26 -11.59 -3.42 22.90
C VAL A 26 -10.37 -2.75 23.55
N PRO A 27 -10.16 -1.44 23.36
CA PRO A 27 -8.94 -0.75 23.77
C PRO A 27 -8.73 -0.75 25.30
N ARG A 28 -9.79 -0.92 26.08
CA ARG A 28 -9.77 -0.96 27.55
C ARG A 28 -9.54 -2.35 28.12
N ALA A 29 -9.41 -3.40 27.28
CA ALA A 29 -9.08 -4.73 27.78
C ALA A 29 -7.73 -4.71 28.49
N ALA A 30 -7.62 -5.44 29.62
CA ALA A 30 -6.44 -5.45 30.48
C ALA A 30 -5.15 -5.74 29.70
N VAL A 31 -5.19 -6.64 28.71
CA VAL A 31 -4.04 -6.97 27.87
C VAL A 31 -3.47 -5.74 27.13
N PHE A 32 -4.32 -4.82 26.69
CA PHE A 32 -3.90 -3.60 25.94
C PHE A 32 -3.53 -2.43 26.85
N THR A 33 -3.89 -2.50 28.13
CA THR A 33 -3.53 -1.45 29.10
C THR A 33 -2.31 -1.81 29.95
N THR A 34 -2.05 -3.09 30.15
CA THR A 34 -0.95 -3.55 31.01
C THR A 34 0.22 -4.17 30.23
N VAL A 35 -0.05 -5.18 29.42
CA VAL A 35 1.00 -5.96 28.72
C VAL A 35 1.39 -5.32 27.40
N LEU A 36 0.38 -5.05 26.56
CA LEU A 36 0.53 -4.46 25.22
C LEU A 36 0.11 -2.99 25.26
N SER A 37 0.83 -2.16 26.01
CA SER A 37 0.52 -0.72 26.07
C SER A 37 0.51 -0.07 24.70
N PRO A 38 -0.29 0.99 24.48
CA PRO A 38 -0.41 1.66 23.17
C PRO A 38 0.94 2.03 22.56
N GLY A 39 1.88 2.55 23.35
CA GLY A 39 3.22 2.89 22.85
C GLY A 39 4.01 1.67 22.36
N ARG A 40 3.91 0.52 23.04
CA ARG A 40 4.52 -0.74 22.58
C ARG A 40 3.88 -1.25 21.30
N LEU A 41 2.56 -1.19 21.21
CA LEU A 41 1.84 -1.60 20.00
C LEU A 41 2.21 -0.73 18.79
N ILE A 42 2.28 0.59 18.96
CA ILE A 42 2.71 1.52 17.90
C ILE A 42 4.15 1.21 17.46
N ALA A 43 5.07 0.98 18.40
CA ALA A 43 6.44 0.59 18.08
C ALA A 43 6.51 -0.74 17.30
N VAL A 44 5.76 -1.75 17.74
CA VAL A 44 5.66 -3.04 17.05
C VAL A 44 5.06 -2.85 15.64
N ALA A 45 3.98 -2.09 15.51
CA ALA A 45 3.38 -1.78 14.20
C ALA A 45 4.40 -1.17 13.24
N SER A 46 5.21 -0.24 13.73
CA SER A 46 6.21 0.45 12.92
C SER A 46 7.30 -0.50 12.42
N LEU A 47 7.79 -1.37 13.28
CA LEU A 47 8.79 -2.37 12.90
C LEU A 47 8.20 -3.40 11.93
N VAL A 48 6.98 -3.87 12.17
CA VAL A 48 6.28 -4.81 11.26
C VAL A 48 6.08 -4.17 9.89
N LYS A 49 5.57 -2.94 9.83
CA LYS A 49 5.39 -2.20 8.57
C LYS A 49 6.70 -2.01 7.82
N LEU A 50 7.77 -1.60 8.53
CA LEU A 50 9.09 -1.42 7.95
C LEU A 50 9.65 -2.74 7.38
N ALA A 51 9.54 -3.83 8.13
CA ALA A 51 10.00 -5.15 7.68
C ALA A 51 9.23 -5.64 6.44
N LEU A 52 7.89 -5.50 6.42
CA LEU A 52 7.06 -5.90 5.29
C LEU A 52 7.38 -5.10 4.02
N LEU A 53 7.54 -3.78 4.14
CA LEU A 53 7.96 -2.92 3.02
C LEU A 53 9.36 -3.29 2.52
N ALA A 54 10.32 -3.51 3.42
CA ALA A 54 11.68 -3.90 3.07
C ALA A 54 11.72 -5.25 2.33
N LEU A 55 10.93 -6.24 2.78
CA LEU A 55 10.77 -7.51 2.10
C LEU A 55 10.15 -7.32 0.70
N GLY A 56 9.08 -6.55 0.59
CA GLY A 56 8.46 -6.23 -0.70
C GLY A 56 9.43 -5.57 -1.68
N ALA A 57 10.18 -4.57 -1.24
CA ALA A 57 11.20 -3.90 -2.03
C ALA A 57 12.32 -4.85 -2.46
N ALA A 58 12.82 -5.69 -1.54
CA ALA A 58 13.88 -6.66 -1.82
C ALA A 58 13.45 -7.71 -2.84
N TRP A 59 12.23 -8.27 -2.71
CA TRP A 59 11.70 -9.26 -3.66
C TRP A 59 11.38 -8.65 -5.02
N SER A 60 10.84 -7.43 -5.05
CA SER A 60 10.64 -6.68 -6.29
C SER A 60 11.97 -6.43 -7.02
N TRP A 61 13.00 -5.97 -6.29
CA TRP A 61 14.33 -5.76 -6.84
C TRP A 61 14.98 -7.07 -7.34
N ARG A 62 14.81 -8.17 -6.61
CA ARG A 62 15.29 -9.48 -7.03
C ARG A 62 14.60 -9.96 -8.30
N SER A 63 13.27 -9.80 -8.41
CA SER A 63 12.52 -10.10 -9.64
C SER A 63 13.09 -9.32 -10.83
N ARG A 64 13.33 -8.02 -10.67
CA ARG A 64 13.98 -7.18 -11.69
C ARG A 64 15.36 -7.70 -12.10
N ARG A 65 16.16 -8.21 -11.14
CA ARG A 65 17.53 -8.70 -11.42
C ARG A 65 17.56 -10.00 -12.21
N LEU A 66 16.51 -10.81 -12.13
CA LEU A 66 16.37 -12.08 -12.85
C LEU A 66 15.82 -11.92 -14.27
N LEU A 67 15.36 -10.71 -14.63
CA LEU A 67 14.89 -10.41 -15.97
C LEU A 67 16.06 -9.98 -16.86
N ASP A 68 16.05 -10.43 -18.11
CA ASP A 68 17.01 -10.04 -19.13
C ASP A 68 17.00 -8.52 -19.38
N ALA A 69 18.08 -7.99 -19.95
CA ALA A 69 18.25 -6.56 -20.15
C ALA A 69 17.22 -5.96 -21.12
N ASP A 70 16.80 -6.72 -22.10
CA ASP A 70 15.84 -6.40 -23.16
C ASP A 70 14.39 -6.72 -22.79
N ASN A 71 14.16 -7.31 -21.63
CA ASN A 71 12.80 -7.67 -21.17
C ASN A 71 11.94 -6.40 -20.99
N PRO A 72 10.78 -6.27 -21.68
CA PRO A 72 9.96 -5.06 -21.71
C PRO A 72 9.37 -4.67 -20.34
N VAL A 73 9.24 -5.62 -19.39
CA VAL A 73 8.74 -5.31 -18.04
C VAL A 73 9.85 -4.94 -17.04
N ARG A 74 11.12 -5.07 -17.40
CA ARG A 74 12.25 -4.77 -16.51
C ARG A 74 12.30 -3.30 -16.04
N PRO A 75 12.05 -2.28 -16.90
CA PRO A 75 11.96 -0.90 -16.44
C PRO A 75 10.83 -0.67 -15.45
N ALA A 76 9.66 -1.31 -15.66
CA ALA A 76 8.53 -1.24 -14.72
C ALA A 76 8.91 -1.80 -13.34
N TRP A 77 9.60 -2.94 -13.30
CA TRP A 77 10.11 -3.51 -12.04
C TRP A 77 11.15 -2.61 -11.37
N THR A 78 11.98 -1.91 -12.14
CA THR A 78 12.96 -0.95 -11.59
C THR A 78 12.25 0.19 -10.87
N LEU A 79 11.26 0.80 -11.52
CA LEU A 79 10.49 1.90 -10.95
C LEU A 79 9.65 1.46 -9.74
N LEU A 80 9.01 0.28 -9.83
CA LEU A 80 8.25 -0.26 -8.70
C LEU A 80 9.17 -0.50 -7.48
N SER A 81 10.34 -1.08 -7.70
CA SER A 81 11.31 -1.30 -6.63
C SER A 81 11.81 0.01 -6.02
N ALA A 82 12.07 1.03 -6.84
CA ALA A 82 12.46 2.36 -6.37
C ALA A 82 11.33 3.02 -5.56
N GLY A 83 10.08 2.93 -6.02
CA GLY A 83 8.92 3.42 -5.28
C GLY A 83 8.74 2.73 -3.93
N LEU A 84 8.87 1.39 -3.89
CA LEU A 84 8.84 0.63 -2.63
C LEU A 84 10.02 1.01 -1.71
N ALA A 85 11.21 1.26 -2.25
CA ALA A 85 12.36 1.74 -1.46
C ALA A 85 12.09 3.13 -0.87
N CYS A 86 11.44 4.03 -1.60
CA CYS A 86 10.99 5.31 -1.05
C CYS A 86 10.00 5.09 0.11
N ASN A 87 9.04 4.19 -0.01
CA ASN A 87 8.14 3.85 1.10
C ASN A 87 8.90 3.30 2.33
N VAL A 88 9.94 2.46 2.11
CA VAL A 88 10.82 1.98 3.20
C VAL A 88 11.49 3.15 3.91
N LEU A 89 12.03 4.11 3.17
CA LEU A 89 12.71 5.29 3.75
C LEU A 89 11.71 6.16 4.53
N GLY A 90 10.53 6.42 3.97
CA GLY A 90 9.46 7.15 4.66
C GLY A 90 9.06 6.47 5.97
N GLN A 91 8.81 5.14 5.92
CA GLN A 91 8.47 4.36 7.10
C GLN A 91 9.61 4.31 8.14
N ALA A 92 10.88 4.30 7.71
CA ALA A 92 12.02 4.33 8.60
C ALA A 92 12.10 5.66 9.37
N VAL A 93 11.81 6.79 8.72
CA VAL A 93 11.69 8.10 9.38
C VAL A 93 10.59 8.07 10.44
N LEU A 94 9.39 7.58 10.11
CA LEU A 94 8.30 7.47 11.09
C LEU A 94 8.65 6.52 12.24
N ALA A 95 9.23 5.36 11.92
CA ALA A 95 9.62 4.38 12.92
C ALA A 95 10.61 4.95 13.94
N ARG A 96 11.54 5.80 13.52
CA ARG A 96 12.48 6.47 14.42
C ARG A 96 11.76 7.28 15.51
N TYR A 97 10.76 8.10 15.14
CA TYR A 97 9.98 8.87 16.11
C TYR A 97 9.20 7.95 17.05
N GLN A 98 8.52 6.97 16.49
CA GLN A 98 7.65 6.06 17.26
C GLN A 98 8.45 5.17 18.23
N LEU A 99 9.64 4.71 17.82
CA LEU A 99 10.55 3.95 18.71
C LEU A 99 11.16 4.81 19.81
N ALA A 100 11.36 6.10 19.55
CA ALA A 100 11.81 7.07 20.55
C ALA A 100 10.68 7.52 21.51
N GLY A 101 9.46 7.01 21.34
CA GLY A 101 8.28 7.45 22.10
C GLY A 101 7.86 8.88 21.81
N GLN A 102 8.30 9.43 20.67
CA GLN A 102 8.00 10.79 20.25
C GLN A 102 6.84 10.80 19.25
N GLN A 103 6.05 11.85 19.30
CA GLN A 103 5.07 12.09 18.23
C GLN A 103 5.81 12.48 16.94
N SER A 104 5.47 11.81 15.83
CA SER A 104 5.97 12.20 14.52
C SER A 104 5.38 13.54 14.12
N PRO A 105 6.20 14.54 13.73
CA PRO A 105 5.64 15.76 13.14
C PRO A 105 4.89 15.40 11.85
N PHE A 106 3.86 16.15 11.56
CA PHE A 106 3.14 16.05 10.28
C PHE A 106 2.93 17.49 9.75
N PRO A 107 3.50 17.83 8.60
CA PRO A 107 4.41 17.05 7.74
C PRO A 107 5.75 16.70 8.38
N SER A 108 6.35 15.59 7.90
CA SER A 108 7.68 15.12 8.33
C SER A 108 8.63 14.94 7.13
N ALA A 109 9.92 14.71 7.40
CA ALA A 109 10.85 14.32 6.33
C ALA A 109 10.47 12.98 5.66
N GLY A 110 9.68 12.13 6.32
CA GLY A 110 9.14 10.89 5.75
C GLY A 110 8.20 11.14 4.59
N ASP A 111 7.44 12.25 4.64
CA ASP A 111 6.45 12.59 3.61
C ASP A 111 7.09 12.88 2.24
N VAL A 112 8.32 13.39 2.23
CA VAL A 112 9.08 13.59 0.98
C VAL A 112 9.26 12.24 0.25
N PHE A 113 9.64 11.21 0.99
CA PHE A 113 9.84 9.87 0.41
C PHE A 113 8.51 9.23 -0.01
N TYR A 114 7.46 9.36 0.79
CA TYR A 114 6.14 8.88 0.42
C TYR A 114 5.61 9.55 -0.84
N LEU A 115 5.73 10.88 -0.95
CA LEU A 115 5.31 11.61 -2.15
C LEU A 115 6.11 11.22 -3.40
N LEU A 116 7.42 10.97 -3.26
CA LEU A 116 8.26 10.47 -4.35
C LEU A 116 7.88 9.06 -4.81
N ALA A 117 7.32 8.23 -3.93
CA ALA A 117 6.87 6.90 -4.29
C ALA A 117 5.73 6.91 -5.33
N TYR A 118 4.81 7.89 -5.27
CA TYR A 118 3.65 7.94 -6.16
C TYR A 118 3.99 8.04 -7.65
N PRO A 119 4.82 8.98 -8.12
CA PRO A 119 5.18 9.02 -9.53
C PRO A 119 5.98 7.79 -9.97
N LEU A 120 6.81 7.22 -9.10
CA LEU A 120 7.57 6.02 -9.42
C LEU A 120 6.65 4.80 -9.58
N VAL A 121 5.74 4.57 -8.62
CA VAL A 121 4.77 3.47 -8.69
C VAL A 121 3.79 3.70 -9.83
N GLY A 122 3.25 4.91 -9.99
CA GLY A 122 2.31 5.22 -11.07
C GLY A 122 2.91 4.98 -12.45
N THR A 123 4.15 5.43 -12.67
CA THR A 123 4.86 5.18 -13.93
C THR A 123 5.15 3.69 -14.12
N ALA A 124 5.50 2.96 -13.06
CA ALA A 124 5.69 1.51 -13.11
C ALA A 124 4.40 0.79 -13.57
N LEU A 125 3.25 1.13 -12.98
CA LEU A 125 1.96 0.55 -13.33
C LEU A 125 1.60 0.82 -14.81
N VAL A 126 1.83 2.04 -15.29
CA VAL A 126 1.61 2.38 -16.71
C VAL A 126 2.54 1.58 -17.63
N GLN A 127 3.81 1.39 -17.25
CA GLN A 127 4.73 0.56 -18.02
C GLN A 127 4.35 -0.92 -18.04
N PHE A 128 3.87 -1.47 -16.92
CA PHE A 128 3.32 -2.85 -16.91
C PHE A 128 2.13 -2.97 -17.86
N LEU A 129 1.20 -2.00 -17.85
CA LEU A 129 0.07 -1.99 -18.77
C LEU A 129 0.51 -2.00 -20.23
N ARG A 130 1.50 -1.17 -20.58
CA ARG A 130 2.05 -1.10 -21.94
C ARG A 130 2.70 -2.41 -22.34
N ALA A 131 3.60 -2.94 -21.53
CA ALA A 131 4.32 -4.18 -21.81
C ALA A 131 3.36 -5.38 -21.96
N TYR A 132 2.33 -5.49 -21.10
CA TYR A 132 1.35 -6.54 -21.23
C TYR A 132 0.47 -6.38 -22.49
N ASN A 133 0.10 -5.15 -22.85
CA ASN A 133 -0.62 -4.89 -24.08
C ASN A 133 0.19 -5.29 -25.32
N GLU A 134 1.48 -4.94 -25.35
CA GLU A 134 2.43 -5.32 -26.41
C GLU A 134 2.65 -6.83 -26.48
N ALA A 135 2.61 -7.52 -25.34
CA ALA A 135 2.67 -8.98 -25.27
C ALA A 135 1.33 -9.68 -25.66
N GLY A 136 0.34 -8.91 -26.19
CA GLY A 136 -0.92 -9.46 -26.68
C GLY A 136 -1.97 -9.73 -25.61
N TYR A 137 -1.78 -9.25 -24.37
CA TYR A 137 -2.82 -9.35 -23.34
C TYR A 137 -3.94 -8.34 -23.65
N PRO A 138 -5.19 -8.80 -23.87
CA PRO A 138 -6.23 -7.89 -24.33
C PRO A 138 -6.66 -6.91 -23.22
N MET A 139 -6.55 -5.64 -23.53
CA MET A 139 -7.11 -4.58 -22.67
C MET A 139 -8.64 -4.52 -22.66
N GLY A 140 -9.30 -5.37 -23.41
CA GLY A 140 -10.75 -5.32 -23.63
C GLY A 140 -11.16 -4.32 -24.74
N SER A 141 -12.45 -4.27 -25.05
CA SER A 141 -13.00 -3.34 -26.03
C SER A 141 -12.86 -1.88 -25.58
N ARG A 142 -12.99 -0.93 -26.50
CA ARG A 142 -12.99 0.50 -26.16
C ARG A 142 -14.10 0.85 -25.16
N ALA A 143 -15.29 0.26 -25.34
CA ALA A 143 -16.42 0.48 -24.45
C ALA A 143 -16.14 -0.06 -23.04
N GLU A 144 -15.62 -1.27 -22.90
CA GLU A 144 -15.25 -1.84 -21.59
C GLU A 144 -14.21 -0.99 -20.85
N ARG A 145 -13.20 -0.49 -21.57
CA ARG A 145 -12.17 0.40 -20.98
C ARG A 145 -12.77 1.72 -20.53
N ALA A 146 -13.61 2.34 -21.38
CA ALA A 146 -14.29 3.58 -21.03
C ALA A 146 -15.22 3.39 -19.82
N THR A 147 -15.98 2.30 -19.77
CA THR A 147 -16.86 1.99 -18.63
C THR A 147 -16.03 1.79 -17.35
N LEU A 148 -14.95 1.00 -17.42
CA LEU A 148 -14.07 0.80 -16.26
C LEU A 148 -13.48 2.12 -15.76
N LEU A 149 -12.99 2.96 -16.69
CA LEU A 149 -12.44 4.28 -16.35
C LEU A 149 -13.51 5.16 -15.70
N VAL A 150 -14.69 5.27 -16.30
CA VAL A 150 -15.79 6.10 -15.78
C VAL A 150 -16.21 5.62 -14.39
N VAL A 151 -16.42 4.31 -14.21
CA VAL A 151 -16.79 3.74 -12.90
C VAL A 151 -15.69 4.00 -11.87
N THR A 152 -14.42 3.78 -12.21
CA THR A 152 -13.31 4.04 -11.31
C THR A 152 -13.25 5.52 -10.94
N VAL A 153 -13.35 6.43 -11.91
CA VAL A 153 -13.34 7.88 -11.67
C VAL A 153 -14.52 8.31 -10.80
N VAL A 154 -15.73 7.79 -11.05
CA VAL A 154 -16.91 8.12 -10.24
C VAL A 154 -16.74 7.64 -8.79
N VAL A 155 -16.26 6.41 -8.58
CA VAL A 155 -15.97 5.88 -7.25
C VAL A 155 -14.89 6.72 -6.56
N CYS A 156 -13.81 7.03 -7.25
CA CYS A 156 -12.74 7.88 -6.73
C CYS A 156 -13.23 9.28 -6.38
N ALA A 157 -14.02 9.92 -7.25
CA ALA A 157 -14.57 11.24 -6.99
C ALA A 157 -15.52 11.24 -5.79
N SER A 158 -16.35 10.20 -5.65
CA SER A 158 -17.25 10.05 -4.51
C SER A 158 -16.48 9.88 -3.20
N LEU A 159 -15.46 9.03 -3.18
CA LEU A 159 -14.58 8.85 -2.02
C LEU A 159 -13.82 10.15 -1.69
N ALA A 160 -13.26 10.82 -2.71
CA ALA A 160 -12.59 12.10 -2.53
C ALA A 160 -13.54 13.14 -1.91
N PHE A 161 -14.76 13.25 -2.40
CA PHE A 161 -15.74 14.18 -1.83
C PHE A 161 -16.03 13.92 -0.35
N VAL A 162 -16.23 12.63 0.02
CA VAL A 162 -16.49 12.25 1.42
C VAL A 162 -15.29 12.53 2.31
N VAL A 163 -14.07 12.24 1.85
CA VAL A 163 -12.83 12.39 2.64
C VAL A 163 -12.35 13.83 2.70
N LEU A 164 -12.37 14.54 1.56
CA LEU A 164 -11.84 15.90 1.49
C LEU A 164 -12.73 16.92 2.20
N ARG A 165 -14.05 16.70 2.26
CA ARG A 165 -14.97 17.63 2.94
C ARG A 165 -14.56 17.89 4.39
N PRO A 166 -14.39 16.89 5.27
CA PRO A 166 -13.92 17.13 6.64
C PRO A 166 -12.50 17.69 6.70
N VAL A 167 -11.59 17.28 5.81
CA VAL A 167 -10.20 17.79 5.76
C VAL A 167 -10.18 19.28 5.43
N VAL A 168 -10.99 19.73 4.44
CA VAL A 168 -11.07 21.15 4.07
C VAL A 168 -11.68 21.97 5.20
N GLN A 169 -12.66 21.43 5.92
CA GLN A 169 -13.35 22.12 7.02
C GLN A 169 -12.58 22.08 8.34
N ALA A 170 -11.60 21.16 8.49
CA ALA A 170 -10.80 21.04 9.70
C ALA A 170 -9.95 22.32 9.93
N ASP A 171 -9.76 22.69 11.19
CA ASP A 171 -8.84 23.77 11.58
C ASP A 171 -7.42 23.19 11.75
N LEU A 172 -6.76 22.98 10.61
CA LEU A 172 -5.41 22.43 10.50
C LEU A 172 -4.46 23.45 9.86
N PRO A 173 -3.15 23.42 10.18
CA PRO A 173 -2.15 24.19 9.47
C PRO A 173 -2.20 23.94 7.96
N PRO A 174 -1.94 24.94 7.10
CA PRO A 174 -2.08 24.80 5.64
C PRO A 174 -1.30 23.65 5.03
N ALA A 175 -0.07 23.40 5.50
CA ALA A 175 0.76 22.31 5.01
C ALA A 175 0.20 20.94 5.40
N GLU A 176 -0.30 20.80 6.62
CA GLU A 176 -0.93 19.58 7.12
C GLU A 176 -2.22 19.29 6.36
N LYS A 177 -3.06 20.31 6.14
CA LYS A 177 -4.28 20.22 5.33
C LYS A 177 -3.98 19.81 3.89
N ALA A 178 -2.96 20.41 3.28
CA ALA A 178 -2.56 20.09 1.91
C ALA A 178 -2.11 18.63 1.76
N LEU A 179 -1.29 18.11 2.68
CA LEU A 179 -0.84 16.72 2.68
C LEU A 179 -1.97 15.74 2.98
N SER A 180 -2.82 16.04 3.97
CA SER A 180 -4.00 15.22 4.29
C SER A 180 -4.97 15.09 3.11
N ALA A 181 -5.02 16.08 2.23
CA ALA A 181 -5.77 16.01 0.98
C ALA A 181 -4.99 15.31 -0.14
N ALA A 182 -3.68 15.53 -0.22
CA ALA A 182 -2.85 14.99 -1.31
C ALA A 182 -2.78 13.46 -1.30
N TYR A 183 -2.57 12.83 -0.14
CA TYR A 183 -2.45 11.38 -0.05
C TYR A 183 -3.67 10.64 -0.61
N PRO A 184 -4.90 10.86 -0.14
CA PRO A 184 -6.08 10.21 -0.72
C PRO A 184 -6.25 10.47 -2.22
N LEU A 185 -5.93 11.67 -2.70
CA LEU A 185 -6.03 12.00 -4.13
C LEU A 185 -5.01 11.24 -4.97
N LEU A 186 -3.77 11.14 -4.49
CA LEU A 186 -2.72 10.40 -5.17
C LEU A 186 -3.01 8.89 -5.19
N ASP A 187 -3.51 8.34 -4.08
CA ASP A 187 -3.96 6.96 -4.02
C ASP A 187 -5.08 6.67 -5.01
N LEU A 188 -6.10 7.54 -5.04
CA LEU A 188 -7.20 7.42 -5.98
C LEU A 188 -6.71 7.48 -7.43
N ALA A 189 -5.69 8.32 -7.73
CA ALA A 189 -5.08 8.36 -9.04
C ALA A 189 -4.38 7.03 -9.42
N LEU A 190 -3.77 6.34 -8.44
CA LEU A 190 -3.17 5.02 -8.66
C LEU A 190 -4.22 3.91 -8.88
N LEU A 191 -5.45 4.06 -8.37
CA LEU A 191 -6.49 3.05 -8.59
C LEU A 191 -6.87 2.91 -10.06
N VAL A 192 -6.71 3.94 -10.88
CA VAL A 192 -7.02 3.87 -12.32
C VAL A 192 -6.14 2.85 -13.04
N PRO A 193 -4.82 2.96 -13.07
CA PRO A 193 -3.96 1.95 -13.69
C PRO A 193 -4.06 0.59 -12.99
N LEU A 194 -4.31 0.56 -11.68
CA LEU A 194 -4.55 -0.67 -10.93
C LEU A 194 -5.81 -1.40 -11.41
N ALA A 195 -6.93 -0.70 -11.58
CA ALA A 195 -8.16 -1.27 -12.09
C ALA A 195 -7.98 -1.84 -13.52
N MET A 196 -7.19 -1.15 -14.34
CA MET A 196 -6.85 -1.62 -15.69
C MET A 196 -5.97 -2.87 -15.64
N LEU A 197 -4.96 -2.92 -14.78
CA LEU A 197 -4.14 -4.13 -14.57
C LEU A 197 -4.99 -5.30 -14.06
N LEU A 198 -5.87 -5.06 -13.10
CA LEU A 198 -6.80 -6.07 -12.61
C LEU A 198 -7.66 -6.61 -13.74
N ARG A 199 -8.18 -5.74 -14.60
CA ARG A 199 -8.99 -6.13 -15.77
C ARG A 199 -8.19 -7.00 -16.75
N MET A 200 -6.94 -6.65 -17.02
CA MET A 200 -6.06 -7.43 -17.90
C MET A 200 -5.75 -8.81 -17.31
N THR A 201 -5.46 -8.86 -16.02
CA THR A 201 -5.09 -10.10 -15.31
C THR A 201 -6.30 -10.95 -14.92
N TRP A 202 -7.51 -10.40 -14.94
CA TRP A 202 -8.74 -11.08 -14.57
C TRP A 202 -9.05 -12.33 -15.41
N ARG A 203 -8.68 -12.31 -16.69
CA ARG A 203 -8.84 -13.47 -17.59
C ARG A 203 -7.92 -14.64 -17.22
N PHE A 204 -6.89 -14.38 -16.44
CA PHE A 204 -5.92 -15.38 -15.94
C PHE A 204 -6.22 -15.82 -14.51
N ARG A 205 -7.49 -15.80 -14.10
CA ARG A 205 -7.94 -16.38 -12.84
C ARG A 205 -7.49 -17.83 -12.78
N GLY A 206 -6.69 -18.17 -11.78
CA GLY A 206 -6.05 -19.49 -11.65
C GLY A 206 -4.67 -19.58 -12.29
N GLY A 207 -4.24 -18.63 -13.11
CA GLY A 207 -2.84 -18.47 -13.50
C GLY A 207 -2.01 -17.87 -12.35
N SER A 208 -0.79 -18.36 -12.21
CA SER A 208 0.10 -17.93 -11.13
C SER A 208 0.43 -16.44 -11.20
N VAL A 209 0.58 -15.86 -12.40
CA VAL A 209 0.83 -14.41 -12.61
C VAL A 209 -0.38 -13.56 -12.21
N GLY A 210 -1.58 -13.93 -12.65
CA GLY A 210 -2.80 -13.21 -12.27
C GLY A 210 -3.02 -13.17 -10.77
N THR A 211 -2.76 -14.30 -10.07
CA THR A 211 -2.87 -14.35 -8.61
C THR A 211 -1.86 -13.45 -7.92
N ALA A 212 -0.59 -13.38 -8.41
CA ALA A 212 0.41 -12.49 -7.84
C ALA A 212 -0.05 -11.03 -7.93
N TRP A 213 -0.52 -10.60 -9.11
CA TRP A 213 -1.04 -9.25 -9.30
C TRP A 213 -2.29 -8.95 -8.48
N MET A 214 -3.23 -9.88 -8.37
CA MET A 214 -4.43 -9.69 -7.53
C MET A 214 -4.05 -9.42 -6.07
N ILE A 215 -3.05 -10.15 -5.53
CA ILE A 215 -2.56 -9.93 -4.17
C ILE A 215 -1.93 -8.52 -4.04
N VAL A 216 -1.08 -8.12 -4.98
CA VAL A 216 -0.46 -6.77 -4.99
C VAL A 216 -1.52 -5.68 -5.05
N LEU A 217 -2.48 -5.83 -5.96
CA LEU A 217 -3.56 -4.85 -6.15
C LEU A 217 -4.43 -4.73 -4.89
N SER A 218 -4.74 -5.86 -4.24
CA SER A 218 -5.43 -5.83 -2.94
C SER A 218 -4.63 -5.05 -1.90
N GLY A 219 -3.30 -5.21 -1.89
CA GLY A 219 -2.42 -4.43 -1.01
C GLY A 219 -2.55 -2.92 -1.24
N PHE A 220 -2.53 -2.47 -2.49
CA PHE A 220 -2.73 -1.04 -2.80
C PHE A 220 -4.12 -0.53 -2.43
N VAL A 221 -5.18 -1.33 -2.59
CA VAL A 221 -6.53 -0.97 -2.14
C VAL A 221 -6.55 -0.76 -0.62
N PHE A 222 -5.89 -1.64 0.15
CA PHE A 222 -5.78 -1.46 1.61
C PHE A 222 -4.87 -0.28 1.98
N MET A 223 -3.88 0.09 1.16
CA MET A 223 -3.08 1.31 1.35
C MET A 223 -3.97 2.55 1.22
N CYS A 224 -4.70 2.65 0.14
CA CYS A 224 -5.68 3.72 -0.07
C CYS A 224 -6.72 3.79 1.08
N ALA A 225 -7.23 2.64 1.54
CA ALA A 225 -8.13 2.61 2.69
C ALA A 225 -7.46 3.15 3.97
N GLY A 226 -6.19 2.82 4.20
CA GLY A 226 -5.40 3.32 5.32
C GLY A 226 -5.23 4.83 5.28
N ASP A 227 -4.88 5.39 4.12
CA ASP A 227 -4.69 6.84 3.94
C ASP A 227 -6.00 7.61 4.05
N VAL A 228 -7.09 7.07 3.50
CA VAL A 228 -8.44 7.61 3.67
C VAL A 228 -8.85 7.63 5.14
N LEU A 229 -8.67 6.53 5.86
CA LEU A 229 -8.98 6.44 7.29
C LEU A 229 -8.12 7.41 8.12
N PHE A 230 -6.82 7.49 7.81
CA PHE A 230 -5.91 8.41 8.48
C PHE A 230 -6.35 9.86 8.29
N ALA A 231 -6.56 10.29 7.05
CA ALA A 231 -6.97 11.66 6.74
C ALA A 231 -8.33 12.00 7.39
N TYR A 232 -9.29 11.09 7.32
CA TYR A 232 -10.62 11.27 7.88
C TYR A 232 -10.61 11.36 9.42
N PHE A 233 -9.89 10.46 10.09
CA PHE A 233 -9.83 10.46 11.56
C PHE A 233 -9.02 11.64 12.09
N THR A 234 -7.93 12.02 11.42
CA THR A 234 -7.15 13.23 11.74
C THR A 234 -8.01 14.47 11.63
N ALA A 235 -8.76 14.63 10.54
CA ALA A 235 -9.66 15.77 10.35
C ALA A 235 -10.77 15.85 11.41
N LEU A 236 -11.19 14.74 11.99
CA LEU A 236 -12.20 14.66 13.05
C LEU A 236 -11.60 14.69 14.47
N GLY A 237 -10.28 14.74 14.62
CA GLY A 237 -9.60 14.65 15.92
C GLY A 237 -9.79 13.31 16.64
N LYS A 238 -10.07 12.22 15.91
CA LYS A 238 -10.38 10.90 16.46
C LYS A 238 -9.16 9.99 16.52
N THR A 239 -8.19 10.30 17.36
CA THR A 239 -6.95 9.51 17.54
C THR A 239 -7.19 8.08 18.09
N GLY A 240 -8.31 7.84 18.79
CA GLY A 240 -8.66 6.50 19.30
C GLY A 240 -8.92 5.44 18.23
N LEU A 241 -9.01 5.82 16.94
CA LEU A 241 -9.21 4.93 15.81
C LEU A 241 -7.91 4.58 15.05
N ASP A 242 -6.76 5.07 15.52
CA ASP A 242 -5.42 4.75 14.97
C ASP A 242 -5.14 3.25 14.83
N PRO A 243 -5.62 2.35 15.74
CA PRO A 243 -5.42 0.91 15.57
C PRO A 243 -5.93 0.37 14.23
N PHE A 244 -7.06 0.85 13.73
CA PHE A 244 -7.60 0.44 12.43
C PHE A 244 -6.76 0.93 11.26
N VAL A 245 -6.19 2.11 11.36
CA VAL A 245 -5.23 2.66 10.40
C VAL A 245 -3.98 1.78 10.36
N HIS A 246 -3.44 1.40 11.53
CA HIS A 246 -2.30 0.49 11.60
C HIS A 246 -2.63 -0.89 11.01
N ALA A 247 -3.82 -1.44 11.29
CA ALA A 247 -4.27 -2.71 10.72
C ALA A 247 -4.33 -2.66 9.18
N ALA A 248 -4.88 -1.58 8.62
CA ALA A 248 -4.97 -1.37 7.17
C ALA A 248 -3.58 -1.32 6.53
N TYR A 249 -2.63 -0.58 7.08
CA TYR A 249 -1.26 -0.52 6.55
C TYR A 249 -0.48 -1.83 6.71
N ILE A 250 -0.63 -2.55 7.83
CA ILE A 250 0.01 -3.86 8.02
C ILE A 250 -0.50 -4.83 6.97
N LEU A 251 -1.81 -4.88 6.77
CA LEU A 251 -2.43 -5.74 5.76
C LEU A 251 -1.98 -5.33 4.34
N SER A 252 -1.97 -4.05 4.03
CA SER A 252 -1.50 -3.50 2.75
C SER A 252 -0.07 -3.95 2.44
N TYR A 253 0.87 -3.62 3.31
CA TYR A 253 2.29 -3.90 3.09
C TYR A 253 2.59 -5.40 3.08
N GLY A 254 1.85 -6.17 3.89
CA GLY A 254 1.93 -7.62 3.87
C GLY A 254 1.45 -8.23 2.56
N LEU A 255 0.33 -7.76 2.02
CA LEU A 255 -0.18 -8.19 0.72
C LEU A 255 0.77 -7.80 -0.42
N ILE A 256 1.30 -6.57 -0.41
CA ILE A 256 2.30 -6.15 -1.41
C ILE A 256 3.53 -7.08 -1.34
N ALA A 257 4.07 -7.30 -0.14
CA ALA A 257 5.20 -8.21 0.03
C ALA A 257 4.89 -9.64 -0.43
N ALA A 258 3.73 -10.19 -0.06
CA ALA A 258 3.30 -11.53 -0.48
C ALA A 258 3.15 -11.64 -2.01
N GLY A 259 2.60 -10.63 -2.66
CA GLY A 259 2.49 -10.56 -4.11
C GLY A 259 3.86 -10.48 -4.80
N MET A 260 4.78 -9.65 -4.30
CA MET A 260 6.16 -9.58 -4.78
C MET A 260 6.89 -10.92 -4.63
N ARG A 261 6.72 -11.58 -3.47
CA ARG A 261 7.29 -12.91 -3.23
C ARG A 261 6.74 -13.95 -4.21
N ARG A 262 5.42 -13.94 -4.44
CA ARG A 262 4.78 -14.85 -5.39
C ARG A 262 5.27 -14.63 -6.81
N HIS A 263 5.41 -13.36 -7.22
CA HIS A 263 5.95 -13.02 -8.53
C HIS A 263 7.41 -13.49 -8.68
N LEU A 264 8.23 -13.25 -7.66
CA LEU A 264 9.61 -13.73 -7.66
C LEU A 264 9.69 -15.25 -7.85
N ALA A 265 8.83 -16.03 -7.18
CA ALA A 265 8.79 -17.47 -7.32
C ALA A 265 8.47 -17.94 -8.77
N LEU A 266 7.73 -17.13 -9.53
CA LEU A 266 7.43 -17.39 -10.94
C LEU A 266 8.60 -17.11 -11.87
N VAL A 267 9.45 -16.17 -11.50
CA VAL A 267 10.65 -15.85 -12.29
C VAL A 267 11.81 -16.80 -11.95
N GLU A 268 11.79 -17.40 -10.75
CA GLU A 268 12.77 -18.40 -10.29
C GLU A 268 12.47 -19.83 -10.82
N SER A 269 11.24 -20.12 -11.32
CA SER A 269 10.81 -21.42 -11.82
C SER A 269 11.17 -21.62 -13.29
#